data_69e6fb8c019984678c3cfed0b09ba1b2
#
_entry.id   69e6fb8c019984678c3cfed0b09ba1b2
#
_cell.length_a   1.000
_cell.length_b   1.000
_cell.length_c   1.000
_cell.angle_alpha   90.00
_cell.angle_beta   90.00
_cell.angle_gamma   90.00
#
_symmetry.space_group_name_H-M   'P 1'
#
loop_
_entity.id
_entity.type
_entity.pdbx_description
1 polymer ?
#
loop_
_entity_poly.entity_id
_entity_poly.type
_entity_poly.pdbx_seq_one_letter_code
_entity_poly.pdbx_strand_id
1 'polypeptide(L)'
;MERVPATVTWGLLAAWMVHDAEELATMAGWARAARPRLEKRFPGVPWERLEVSQRHVNVAIGLMGGVMAGASALGARTGGRSATFQTVLLGFGAHGVVHLAQAAATRGYTPGVVTSPLVVIPFSVWAWRRLKASGVPVAGGAKSWAGLAAFPLLLGGVHAVAHAVAARRPADGPGNGPGEGPGDGPAPGARVRRRFSRDRWF
;
A
#
# COMPACT_ATOMS: atom_id res chain seq x y z
N MET A 1 4.82 -34.36 -16.36
CA MET A 1 4.61 -32.92 -16.13
C MET A 1 5.13 -32.59 -14.72
N GLU A 2 6.07 -31.72 -14.62
CA GLU A 2 6.64 -31.29 -13.34
C GLU A 2 5.58 -30.50 -12.53
N ARG A 3 5.48 -30.80 -11.23
CA ARG A 3 4.54 -30.06 -10.36
C ARG A 3 5.01 -28.61 -10.21
N VAL A 4 4.08 -27.67 -10.28
CA VAL A 4 4.38 -26.26 -9.98
C VAL A 4 4.85 -26.16 -8.54
N PRO A 5 6.07 -25.64 -8.29
CA PRO A 5 6.60 -25.49 -6.93
C PRO A 5 5.73 -24.56 -6.06
N ALA A 6 5.60 -24.88 -4.78
CA ALA A 6 4.90 -24.01 -3.83
C ALA A 6 5.47 -22.58 -3.76
N THR A 7 6.76 -22.43 -4.06
CA THR A 7 7.44 -21.13 -4.17
C THR A 7 6.89 -20.26 -5.28
N VAL A 8 6.25 -20.81 -6.33
CA VAL A 8 5.59 -20.03 -7.38
C VAL A 8 4.27 -19.45 -6.86
N THR A 9 3.50 -20.24 -6.11
CA THR A 9 2.17 -19.85 -5.66
C THR A 9 2.21 -19.03 -4.37
N TRP A 10 2.84 -19.53 -3.33
CA TRP A 10 3.00 -18.82 -2.06
C TRP A 10 4.08 -17.72 -2.11
N GLY A 11 5.03 -17.84 -3.05
CA GLY A 11 6.00 -16.79 -3.33
C GLY A 11 5.35 -15.48 -3.79
N LEU A 12 4.16 -15.53 -4.42
CA LEU A 12 3.39 -14.33 -4.75
C LEU A 12 3.05 -13.52 -3.49
N LEU A 13 2.52 -14.19 -2.46
CA LEU A 13 2.24 -13.53 -1.18
C LEU A 13 3.52 -13.02 -0.52
N ALA A 14 4.60 -13.84 -0.51
CA ALA A 14 5.85 -13.45 0.11
C ALA A 14 6.51 -12.25 -0.60
N ALA A 15 6.56 -12.25 -1.93
CA ALA A 15 7.10 -11.14 -2.72
C ALA A 15 6.27 -9.87 -2.53
N TRP A 16 4.93 -10.01 -2.47
CA TRP A 16 4.04 -8.91 -2.16
C TRP A 16 4.31 -8.35 -0.76
N MET A 17 4.42 -9.19 0.28
CA MET A 17 4.72 -8.72 1.65
C MET A 17 6.03 -7.93 1.74
N VAL A 18 7.06 -8.33 1.01
CA VAL A 18 8.33 -7.59 0.96
C VAL A 18 8.14 -6.23 0.28
N HIS A 19 7.37 -6.18 -0.81
CA HIS A 19 7.08 -4.93 -1.52
C HIS A 19 6.25 -3.98 -0.66
N ASP A 20 5.17 -4.47 -0.09
CA ASP A 20 4.26 -3.66 0.72
C ASP A 20 4.86 -3.26 2.07
N ALA A 21 5.91 -3.93 2.56
CA ALA A 21 6.70 -3.43 3.71
C ALA A 21 7.38 -2.09 3.40
N GLU A 22 7.90 -1.90 2.17
CA GLU A 22 8.41 -0.59 1.73
C GLU A 22 7.29 0.45 1.70
N GLU A 23 6.14 0.12 1.10
CA GLU A 23 5.00 1.04 1.01
C GLU A 23 4.44 1.41 2.39
N LEU A 24 4.27 0.41 3.26
CA LEU A 24 3.79 0.61 4.63
C LEU A 24 4.68 1.59 5.43
N ALA A 25 5.99 1.46 5.25
CA ALA A 25 6.96 2.30 5.95
C ALA A 25 7.06 3.72 5.37
N THR A 26 6.82 3.89 4.06
CA THR A 26 7.22 5.13 3.38
C THR A 26 6.06 5.94 2.81
N MET A 27 4.93 5.32 2.46
CA MET A 27 3.89 5.97 1.65
C MET A 27 3.30 7.22 2.29
N ALA A 28 2.85 7.15 3.55
CA ALA A 28 2.21 8.30 4.20
C ALA A 28 3.18 9.46 4.42
N GLY A 29 4.44 9.15 4.78
CA GLY A 29 5.50 10.14 4.94
C GLY A 29 5.87 10.81 3.62
N TRP A 30 6.07 10.00 2.59
CA TRP A 30 6.39 10.47 1.25
C TRP A 30 5.27 11.33 0.66
N ALA A 31 4.01 10.91 0.77
CA ALA A 31 2.88 11.65 0.25
C ALA A 31 2.83 13.08 0.81
N ARG A 32 3.03 13.24 2.13
CA ARG A 32 3.10 14.55 2.78
C ARG A 32 4.30 15.38 2.31
N ALA A 33 5.47 14.78 2.27
CA ALA A 33 6.71 15.48 1.91
C ALA A 33 6.78 15.86 0.41
N ALA A 34 6.23 15.02 -0.46
CA ALA A 34 6.25 15.23 -1.90
C ALA A 34 5.16 16.19 -2.39
N ARG A 35 4.07 16.36 -1.64
CA ARG A 35 2.88 17.14 -2.03
C ARG A 35 3.20 18.52 -2.59
N PRO A 36 3.99 19.41 -1.92
CA PRO A 36 4.23 20.77 -2.44
C PRO A 36 4.95 20.76 -3.80
N ARG A 37 5.81 19.76 -4.03
CA ARG A 37 6.52 19.60 -5.31
C ARG A 37 5.58 19.07 -6.39
N LEU A 38 4.71 18.11 -6.03
CA LEU A 38 3.79 17.47 -6.98
C LEU A 38 2.67 18.42 -7.39
N GLU A 39 2.15 19.26 -6.49
CA GLU A 39 1.16 20.30 -6.79
C GLU A 39 1.69 21.28 -7.84
N LYS A 40 2.95 21.71 -7.70
CA LYS A 40 3.59 22.57 -8.70
C LYS A 40 3.78 21.91 -10.06
N ARG A 41 4.06 20.60 -10.05
CA ARG A 41 4.32 19.83 -11.26
C ARG A 41 3.05 19.41 -12.00
N PHE A 42 1.97 19.14 -11.26
CA PHE A 42 0.70 18.64 -11.77
C PHE A 42 -0.47 19.46 -11.19
N PRO A 43 -0.62 20.73 -11.60
CA PRO A 43 -1.56 21.67 -10.97
C PRO A 43 -3.03 21.31 -11.21
N GLY A 44 -3.33 20.44 -12.21
CA GLY A 44 -4.70 20.00 -12.51
C GLY A 44 -5.20 18.82 -11.66
N VAL A 45 -4.37 18.28 -10.76
CA VAL A 45 -4.74 17.14 -9.93
C VAL A 45 -5.39 17.63 -8.62
N PRO A 46 -6.56 17.06 -8.22
CA PRO A 46 -7.25 17.45 -6.99
C PRO A 46 -6.56 16.82 -5.76
N TRP A 47 -5.39 17.33 -5.41
CA TRP A 47 -4.51 16.79 -4.36
C TRP A 47 -5.17 16.66 -2.99
N GLU A 48 -6.12 17.55 -2.66
CA GLU A 48 -6.88 17.51 -1.41
C GLU A 48 -7.70 16.20 -1.26
N ARG A 49 -8.14 15.64 -2.39
CA ARG A 49 -8.88 14.37 -2.41
C ARG A 49 -7.96 13.14 -2.37
N LEU A 50 -6.67 13.34 -2.54
CA LEU A 50 -5.65 12.30 -2.60
C LEU A 50 -4.82 12.22 -1.31
N GLU A 51 -5.34 12.76 -0.20
CA GLU A 51 -4.66 12.64 1.08
C GLU A 51 -4.60 11.19 1.55
N VAL A 52 -3.38 10.73 1.85
CA VAL A 52 -3.11 9.36 2.29
C VAL A 52 -2.60 9.39 3.73
N SER A 53 -3.46 9.01 4.67
CA SER A 53 -3.08 8.82 6.07
C SER A 53 -2.43 7.45 6.29
N GLN A 54 -1.64 7.29 7.35
CA GLN A 54 -1.08 5.98 7.71
C GLN A 54 -2.19 4.94 7.97
N ARG A 55 -3.31 5.34 8.56
CA ARG A 55 -4.47 4.47 8.78
C ARG A 55 -5.06 3.98 7.44
N HIS A 56 -5.15 4.87 6.45
CA HIS A 56 -5.59 4.50 5.10
C HIS A 56 -4.65 3.46 4.49
N VAL A 57 -3.33 3.70 4.56
CA VAL A 57 -2.31 2.75 4.07
C VAL A 57 -2.45 1.39 4.75
N ASN A 58 -2.54 1.37 6.07
CA ASN A 58 -2.67 0.12 6.84
C ASN A 58 -3.90 -0.70 6.43
N VAL A 59 -5.05 -0.03 6.25
CA VAL A 59 -6.29 -0.70 5.85
C VAL A 59 -6.21 -1.20 4.42
N ALA A 60 -5.70 -0.38 3.49
CA ALA A 60 -5.55 -0.75 2.08
C ALA A 60 -4.63 -1.96 1.92
N ILE A 61 -3.46 -1.95 2.57
CA ILE A 61 -2.52 -3.06 2.58
C ILE A 61 -3.13 -4.32 3.22
N GLY A 62 -3.86 -4.18 4.34
CA GLY A 62 -4.54 -5.31 4.96
C GLY A 62 -5.59 -5.97 4.06
N LEU A 63 -6.40 -5.18 3.36
CA LEU A 63 -7.39 -5.67 2.39
C LEU A 63 -6.72 -6.35 1.20
N MET A 64 -5.68 -5.73 0.64
CA MET A 64 -4.93 -6.31 -0.46
C MET A 64 -4.21 -7.59 -0.03
N GLY A 65 -3.70 -7.67 1.19
CA GLY A 65 -3.13 -8.88 1.78
C GLY A 65 -4.10 -10.07 1.75
N GLY A 66 -5.38 -9.84 2.05
CA GLY A 66 -6.42 -10.85 1.90
C GLY A 66 -6.59 -11.33 0.46
N VAL A 67 -6.56 -10.42 -0.51
CA VAL A 67 -6.61 -10.75 -1.95
C VAL A 67 -5.40 -11.58 -2.36
N MET A 68 -4.20 -11.17 -1.95
CA MET A 68 -2.95 -11.87 -2.29
C MET A 68 -2.87 -13.27 -1.67
N ALA A 69 -3.30 -13.41 -0.42
CA ALA A 69 -3.38 -14.70 0.27
C ALA A 69 -4.39 -15.62 -0.41
N GLY A 70 -5.58 -15.13 -0.72
CA GLY A 70 -6.61 -15.89 -1.43
C GLY A 70 -6.16 -16.35 -2.81
N ALA A 71 -5.54 -15.45 -3.59
CA ALA A 71 -4.98 -15.78 -4.91
C ALA A 71 -3.88 -16.84 -4.79
N SER A 72 -2.95 -16.69 -3.84
CA SER A 72 -1.87 -17.66 -3.59
C SER A 72 -2.41 -19.04 -3.21
N ALA A 73 -3.42 -19.09 -2.33
CA ALA A 73 -4.09 -20.33 -1.93
C ALA A 73 -4.80 -21.00 -3.12
N LEU A 74 -5.52 -20.23 -3.95
CA LEU A 74 -6.15 -20.76 -5.18
C LEU A 74 -5.09 -21.28 -6.17
N GLY A 75 -3.98 -20.57 -6.31
CA GLY A 75 -2.83 -21.02 -7.10
C GLY A 75 -2.27 -22.34 -6.60
N ALA A 76 -2.05 -22.47 -5.29
CA ALA A 76 -1.54 -23.69 -4.67
C ALA A 76 -2.49 -24.88 -4.86
N ARG A 77 -3.80 -24.69 -4.65
CA ARG A 77 -4.84 -25.71 -4.82
C ARG A 77 -4.98 -26.22 -6.25
N THR A 78 -4.76 -25.36 -7.22
CA THR A 78 -4.97 -25.66 -8.65
C THR A 78 -3.68 -25.97 -9.41
N GLY A 79 -2.53 -26.03 -8.72
CA GLY A 79 -1.24 -26.19 -9.39
C GLY A 79 -0.95 -25.04 -10.37
N GLY A 80 -1.31 -23.82 -9.99
CA GLY A 80 -1.10 -22.60 -10.78
C GLY A 80 -2.13 -22.34 -11.88
N ARG A 81 -3.15 -23.21 -12.04
CA ARG A 81 -4.14 -23.09 -13.13
C ARG A 81 -5.28 -22.11 -12.85
N SER A 82 -5.42 -21.62 -11.61
CA SER A 82 -6.44 -20.64 -11.26
C SER A 82 -6.31 -19.36 -12.06
N ALA A 83 -7.36 -18.96 -12.76
CA ALA A 83 -7.40 -17.68 -13.48
C ALA A 83 -7.17 -16.50 -12.52
N THR A 84 -7.75 -16.54 -11.31
CA THR A 84 -7.56 -15.53 -10.27
C THR A 84 -6.08 -15.40 -9.89
N PHE A 85 -5.40 -16.52 -9.61
CA PHE A 85 -3.97 -16.51 -9.30
C PHE A 85 -3.14 -15.90 -10.42
N GLN A 86 -3.39 -16.32 -11.67
CA GLN A 86 -2.64 -15.83 -12.83
C GLN A 86 -2.90 -14.35 -13.10
N THR A 87 -4.14 -13.89 -12.93
CA THR A 87 -4.49 -12.47 -13.07
C THR A 87 -3.81 -11.63 -12.00
N VAL A 88 -3.84 -12.07 -10.73
CA VAL A 88 -3.19 -11.33 -9.64
C VAL A 88 -1.67 -11.33 -9.81
N LEU A 89 -1.06 -12.43 -10.23
CA LEU A 89 0.37 -12.48 -10.55
C LEU A 89 0.75 -11.51 -11.69
N LEU A 90 -0.06 -11.45 -12.75
CA LEU A 90 0.15 -10.52 -13.85
C LEU A 90 -0.03 -9.06 -13.38
N GLY A 91 -1.10 -8.79 -12.62
CA GLY A 91 -1.36 -7.48 -12.02
C GLY A 91 -0.23 -7.02 -11.11
N PHE A 92 0.32 -7.92 -10.29
CA PHE A 92 1.45 -7.63 -9.42
C PHE A 92 2.70 -7.25 -10.22
N GLY A 93 3.03 -7.99 -11.28
CA GLY A 93 4.14 -7.63 -12.17
C GLY A 93 3.93 -6.28 -12.87
N ALA A 94 2.73 -6.01 -13.38
CA ALA A 94 2.38 -4.74 -13.99
C ALA A 94 2.45 -3.57 -12.98
N HIS A 95 2.03 -3.81 -11.73
CA HIS A 95 2.13 -2.85 -10.63
C HIS A 95 3.57 -2.40 -10.40
N GLY A 96 4.54 -3.33 -10.41
CA GLY A 96 5.95 -2.97 -10.33
C GLY A 96 6.41 -2.04 -11.46
N VAL A 97 5.92 -2.24 -12.69
CA VAL A 97 6.21 -1.34 -13.81
C VAL A 97 5.60 0.05 -13.58
N VAL A 98 4.39 0.11 -13.01
CA VAL A 98 3.73 1.39 -12.66
C VAL A 98 4.57 2.18 -11.65
N HIS A 99 5.15 1.54 -10.62
CA HIS A 99 6.04 2.23 -9.66
C HIS A 99 7.26 2.85 -10.34
N LEU A 100 7.88 2.14 -11.28
CA LEU A 100 9.00 2.69 -12.06
C LEU A 100 8.57 3.89 -12.92
N ALA A 101 7.39 3.79 -13.56
CA ALA A 101 6.83 4.89 -14.33
C ALA A 101 6.50 6.12 -13.44
N GLN A 102 5.95 5.89 -12.24
CA GLN A 102 5.68 6.96 -11.26
C GLN A 102 6.96 7.64 -10.81
N ALA A 103 8.01 6.88 -10.48
CA ALA A 103 9.30 7.45 -10.10
C ALA A 103 9.93 8.28 -11.22
N ALA A 104 9.85 7.80 -12.47
CA ALA A 104 10.28 8.55 -13.64
C ALA A 104 9.46 9.83 -13.84
N ALA A 105 8.12 9.75 -13.76
CA ALA A 105 7.22 10.88 -13.92
C ALA A 105 7.43 11.94 -12.83
N THR A 106 7.64 11.54 -11.59
CA THR A 106 7.88 12.46 -10.46
C THR A 106 9.32 12.91 -10.34
N ARG A 107 10.24 12.31 -11.13
CA ARG A 107 11.68 12.54 -11.11
C ARG A 107 12.29 12.36 -9.72
N GLY A 108 11.94 11.27 -9.05
CA GLY A 108 12.48 10.99 -7.73
C GLY A 108 11.88 9.73 -7.11
N TYR A 109 12.27 9.48 -5.87
CA TYR A 109 11.76 8.35 -5.11
C TYR A 109 10.22 8.40 -5.01
N THR A 110 9.60 7.23 -5.21
CA THR A 110 8.20 6.95 -4.88
C THR A 110 8.15 5.64 -4.10
N PRO A 111 7.21 5.47 -3.15
CA PRO A 111 7.03 4.21 -2.43
C PRO A 111 6.92 3.03 -3.39
N GLY A 112 7.55 1.91 -3.05
CA GLY A 112 7.56 0.71 -3.89
C GLY A 112 8.59 0.71 -5.03
N VAL A 113 9.28 1.84 -5.31
CA VAL A 113 10.22 1.92 -6.45
C VAL A 113 11.48 1.08 -6.26
N VAL A 114 11.91 0.85 -5.02
CA VAL A 114 13.12 0.04 -4.74
C VAL A 114 12.81 -1.46 -4.89
N THR A 115 11.72 -1.91 -4.29
CA THR A 115 11.33 -3.32 -4.33
C THR A 115 10.75 -3.74 -5.68
N SER A 116 10.27 -2.82 -6.50
CA SER A 116 9.75 -3.13 -7.83
C SER A 116 10.76 -3.81 -8.75
N PRO A 117 11.96 -3.25 -9.01
CA PRO A 117 12.96 -3.91 -9.84
C PRO A 117 13.70 -5.05 -9.14
N LEU A 118 13.73 -5.06 -7.79
CA LEU A 118 14.48 -6.06 -7.03
C LEU A 118 13.66 -7.31 -6.68
N VAL A 119 12.35 -7.17 -6.53
CA VAL A 119 11.47 -8.24 -6.05
C VAL A 119 10.28 -8.45 -6.98
N VAL A 120 9.44 -7.41 -7.21
CA VAL A 120 8.15 -7.54 -7.89
C VAL A 120 8.30 -8.06 -9.31
N ILE A 121 9.08 -7.36 -10.13
CA ILE A 121 9.26 -7.68 -11.54
C ILE A 121 10.05 -9.01 -11.70
N PRO A 122 11.20 -9.21 -11.04
CA PRO A 122 11.94 -10.46 -11.15
C PRO A 122 11.15 -11.68 -10.70
N PHE A 123 10.45 -11.59 -9.56
CA PHE A 123 9.58 -12.66 -9.09
C PHE A 123 8.47 -12.96 -10.10
N SER A 124 7.77 -11.96 -10.59
CA SER A 124 6.64 -12.14 -11.52
C SER A 124 7.10 -12.80 -12.81
N VAL A 125 8.22 -12.35 -13.38
CA VAL A 125 8.81 -12.96 -14.60
C VAL A 125 9.23 -14.40 -14.35
N TRP A 126 9.90 -14.67 -13.23
CA TRP A 126 10.33 -16.01 -12.85
C TRP A 126 9.14 -16.95 -12.65
N ALA A 127 8.14 -16.53 -11.88
CA ALA A 127 6.94 -17.32 -11.61
C ALA A 127 6.19 -17.65 -12.90
N TRP A 128 6.05 -16.67 -13.80
CA TRP A 128 5.41 -16.85 -15.10
C TRP A 128 6.15 -17.87 -15.98
N ARG A 129 7.49 -17.79 -16.02
CA ARG A 129 8.32 -18.75 -16.73
C ARG A 129 8.20 -20.15 -16.15
N ARG A 130 8.14 -20.28 -14.81
CA ARG A 130 7.96 -21.58 -14.14
C ARG A 130 6.60 -22.21 -14.42
N LEU A 131 5.51 -21.41 -14.44
CA LEU A 131 4.19 -21.89 -14.84
C LEU A 131 4.22 -22.46 -16.27
N LYS A 132 4.80 -21.74 -17.22
CA LYS A 132 4.95 -22.20 -18.62
C LYS A 132 5.77 -23.48 -18.69
N ALA A 133 6.90 -23.56 -18.03
CA ALA A 133 7.78 -24.74 -18.01
C ALA A 133 7.09 -25.97 -17.42
N SER A 134 6.16 -25.78 -16.44
CA SER A 134 5.35 -26.85 -15.86
C SER A 134 4.15 -27.24 -16.75
N GLY A 135 4.01 -26.69 -17.96
CA GLY A 135 2.91 -26.99 -18.87
C GLY A 135 1.54 -26.46 -18.39
N VAL A 136 1.55 -25.45 -17.51
CA VAL A 136 0.33 -24.76 -17.09
C VAL A 136 -0.11 -23.85 -18.23
N PRO A 137 -1.37 -23.97 -18.72
CA PRO A 137 -1.89 -23.00 -19.66
C PRO A 137 -1.89 -21.61 -19.02
N VAL A 138 -0.94 -20.77 -19.43
CA VAL A 138 -0.93 -19.38 -18.97
C VAL A 138 -1.97 -18.62 -19.77
N ALA A 139 -2.84 -17.96 -19.06
CA ALA A 139 -3.91 -17.19 -19.63
C ALA A 139 -3.31 -16.14 -20.59
N GLY A 140 -3.57 -16.33 -21.88
CA GLY A 140 -3.32 -15.40 -22.97
C GLY A 140 -4.65 -15.17 -23.67
N GLY A 141 -4.99 -13.94 -24.00
CA GLY A 141 -6.24 -13.63 -24.69
C GLY A 141 -7.23 -12.78 -23.88
N ALA A 142 -8.46 -12.66 -24.36
CA ALA A 142 -9.47 -11.74 -23.85
C ALA A 142 -9.72 -11.84 -22.32
N LYS A 143 -9.70 -13.05 -21.75
CA LYS A 143 -9.91 -13.24 -20.31
C LYS A 143 -8.80 -12.63 -19.45
N SER A 144 -7.55 -12.68 -19.90
CA SER A 144 -6.43 -12.06 -19.18
C SER A 144 -6.45 -10.56 -19.29
N TRP A 145 -6.80 -10.03 -20.44
CA TRP A 145 -6.98 -8.60 -20.64
C TRP A 145 -8.14 -8.06 -19.83
N ALA A 146 -9.26 -8.80 -19.74
CA ALA A 146 -10.39 -8.44 -18.88
C ALA A 146 -9.99 -8.43 -17.40
N GLY A 147 -9.21 -9.43 -16.94
CA GLY A 147 -8.69 -9.48 -15.58
C GLY A 147 -7.72 -8.33 -15.29
N LEU A 148 -6.83 -7.99 -16.24
CA LEU A 148 -5.92 -6.86 -16.08
C LEU A 148 -6.68 -5.52 -16.07
N ALA A 149 -7.72 -5.37 -16.90
CA ALA A 149 -8.60 -4.20 -16.89
C ALA A 149 -9.44 -4.08 -15.62
N ALA A 150 -9.77 -5.20 -14.96
CA ALA A 150 -10.46 -5.21 -13.67
C ALA A 150 -9.54 -4.83 -12.49
N PHE A 151 -8.23 -4.91 -12.65
CA PHE A 151 -7.26 -4.62 -11.58
C PHE A 151 -7.34 -3.16 -11.07
N PRO A 152 -7.44 -2.12 -11.91
CA PRO A 152 -7.67 -0.76 -11.44
C PRO A 152 -8.98 -0.59 -10.66
N LEU A 153 -10.03 -1.32 -11.02
CA LEU A 153 -11.31 -1.31 -10.29
C LEU A 153 -11.18 -1.95 -8.91
N LEU A 154 -10.47 -3.08 -8.83
CA LEU A 154 -10.14 -3.71 -7.55
C LEU A 154 -9.34 -2.75 -6.67
N LEU A 155 -8.30 -2.15 -7.21
CA LEU A 155 -7.45 -1.20 -6.49
C LEU A 155 -8.25 0.02 -6.02
N GLY A 156 -9.07 0.60 -6.91
CA GLY A 156 -9.98 1.70 -6.59
C GLY A 156 -10.97 1.33 -5.49
N GLY A 157 -11.54 0.12 -5.53
CA GLY A 157 -12.41 -0.41 -4.49
C GLY A 157 -11.73 -0.56 -3.14
N VAL A 158 -10.51 -1.11 -3.12
CA VAL A 158 -9.68 -1.20 -1.91
C VAL A 158 -9.43 0.17 -1.31
N HIS A 159 -9.04 1.15 -2.12
CA HIS A 159 -8.80 2.51 -1.67
C HIS A 159 -10.07 3.22 -1.20
N ALA A 160 -11.20 3.00 -1.86
CA ALA A 160 -12.49 3.56 -1.43
C ALA A 160 -12.91 3.03 -0.04
N VAL A 161 -12.78 1.72 0.19
CA VAL A 161 -13.05 1.10 1.50
C VAL A 161 -12.05 1.60 2.54
N ALA A 162 -10.77 1.66 2.21
CA ALA A 162 -9.73 2.16 3.11
C ALA A 162 -9.99 3.62 3.51
N HIS A 163 -10.40 4.45 2.56
CA HIS A 163 -10.77 5.84 2.83
C HIS A 163 -11.98 5.94 3.76
N ALA A 164 -13.04 5.18 3.49
CA ALA A 164 -14.25 5.16 4.31
C ALA A 164 -13.97 4.69 5.76
N VAL A 165 -13.11 3.68 5.92
CA VAL A 165 -12.69 3.17 7.24
C VAL A 165 -11.77 4.17 7.95
N ALA A 166 -10.84 4.80 7.23
CA ALA A 166 -9.92 5.76 7.79
C ALA A 166 -10.64 7.06 8.25
N ALA A 167 -11.71 7.45 7.57
CA ALA A 167 -12.52 8.61 7.90
C ALA A 167 -13.39 8.41 9.16
N ARG A 168 -13.70 7.16 9.55
CA ARG A 168 -14.45 6.89 10.78
C ARG A 168 -13.55 7.17 11.98
N ARG A 169 -13.88 8.20 12.76
CA ARG A 169 -13.28 8.41 14.08
C ARG A 169 -13.57 7.18 14.96
N PRO A 170 -12.64 6.71 15.81
CA PRO A 170 -13.01 5.83 16.91
C PRO A 170 -14.14 6.52 17.67
N ALA A 171 -15.22 5.81 17.97
CA ALA A 171 -16.21 6.33 18.91
C ALA A 171 -15.43 6.66 20.20
N ASP A 172 -15.48 7.92 20.59
CA ASP A 172 -14.88 8.35 21.85
C ASP A 172 -15.43 7.41 22.93
N GLY A 173 -14.53 6.71 23.61
CA GLY A 173 -14.91 5.87 24.75
C GLY A 173 -15.66 6.73 25.77
N PRO A 174 -16.48 6.13 26.66
CA PRO A 174 -17.30 6.86 27.59
C PRO A 174 -16.43 7.90 28.31
N GLY A 175 -16.76 9.17 28.07
CA GLY A 175 -16.03 10.30 28.62
C GLY A 175 -15.92 10.16 30.13
N ASN A 176 -14.70 10.16 30.64
CA ASN A 176 -14.46 10.59 31.99
C ASN A 176 -14.96 12.04 32.05
N GLY A 177 -16.16 12.22 32.50
CA GLY A 177 -16.70 13.53 32.85
C GLY A 177 -15.71 14.22 33.80
N PRO A 178 -15.60 15.55 33.75
CA PRO A 178 -14.78 16.28 34.69
C PRO A 178 -15.31 16.01 36.11
N GLY A 179 -14.49 15.31 36.89
CA GLY A 179 -14.74 15.16 38.31
C GLY A 179 -14.80 16.56 38.93
N GLU A 180 -15.96 16.95 39.40
CA GLU A 180 -16.10 18.07 40.34
C GLU A 180 -15.29 17.77 41.56
N GLY A 181 -14.09 18.34 41.66
CA GLY A 181 -13.34 18.47 42.90
C GLY A 181 -13.80 19.71 43.63
N PRO A 182 -14.01 19.64 44.97
CA PRO A 182 -14.42 20.81 45.77
C PRO A 182 -13.31 21.87 45.79
N GLY A 183 -13.77 23.12 45.67
CA GLY A 183 -12.93 24.28 45.65
C GLY A 183 -12.12 24.50 46.96
N ASP A 184 -10.99 25.11 46.81
CA ASP A 184 -10.40 25.97 47.83
C ASP A 184 -9.56 27.08 47.15
N GLY A 185 -9.71 28.24 47.73
CA GLY A 185 -9.46 29.55 47.23
C GLY A 185 -8.00 30.00 47.03
N PRO A 186 -7.79 31.30 46.82
CA PRO A 186 -6.65 31.81 46.09
C PRO A 186 -5.44 32.14 47.02
N ALA A 187 -4.24 31.93 46.50
CA ALA A 187 -3.02 32.56 47.04
C ALA A 187 -2.18 33.17 45.90
N PRO A 188 -1.58 34.35 46.11
CA PRO A 188 -1.01 35.17 45.05
C PRO A 188 0.51 35.00 44.87
N GLY A 189 0.96 35.21 43.68
CA GLY A 189 2.28 35.75 43.43
C GLY A 189 3.42 34.75 43.18
N ALA A 190 3.85 34.64 41.90
CA ALA A 190 5.26 34.74 41.53
C ALA A 190 5.43 34.74 39.98
N ARG A 191 5.78 35.89 39.46
CA ARG A 191 6.31 36.01 38.10
C ARG A 191 7.69 35.38 38.05
N VAL A 192 7.87 34.37 37.21
CA VAL A 192 9.20 33.99 36.75
C VAL A 192 9.19 33.98 35.22
N ARG A 193 9.74 35.07 34.68
CA ARG A 193 10.17 35.12 33.29
C ARG A 193 11.35 34.16 33.12
N ARG A 194 11.23 33.13 32.35
CA ARG A 194 12.38 32.45 31.74
C ARG A 194 12.34 32.64 30.24
N ARG A 195 13.20 33.54 29.79
CA ARG A 195 13.72 33.53 28.40
C ARG A 195 14.44 32.22 28.21
N PHE A 196 14.13 31.50 27.19
CA PHE A 196 15.05 30.53 26.63
C PHE A 196 15.31 30.87 25.16
N SER A 197 16.58 31.04 24.89
CA SER A 197 17.23 31.46 23.67
C SER A 197 17.05 30.44 22.56
N ARG A 198 16.95 30.99 21.36
CA ARG A 198 17.31 30.30 20.12
C ARG A 198 18.77 29.85 20.23
N ASP A 199 19.02 28.60 19.93
CA ASP A 199 20.24 28.18 19.25
C ASP A 199 20.01 26.82 18.59
N ARG A 200 20.14 26.90 17.27
CA ARG A 200 20.80 26.01 16.31
C ARG A 200 20.89 24.53 16.66
N TRP A 201 20.43 23.70 15.73
CA TRP A 201 21.28 22.64 15.12
C TRP A 201 20.72 22.30 13.73
N PHE A 202 21.59 22.24 12.74
CA PHE A 202 21.65 21.82 11.35
C PHE A 202 20.46 21.08 10.73
#